data_48b59d11b7cfbc93b73f43c0d30e7e35
#
_entry.id   48b59d11b7cfbc93b73f43c0d30e7e35
#
_cell.length_a   1.000
_cell.length_b   1.000
_cell.length_c   1.000
_cell.angle_alpha   90.00
_cell.angle_beta   90.00
_cell.angle_gamma   90.00
#
_symmetry.space_group_name_H-M   'P 1'
#
loop_
_entity.id
_entity.type
_entity.pdbx_description
1 polymer ?
#
loop_
_entity_poly.entity_id
_entity_poly.type
_entity_poly.pdbx_seq_one_letter_code
_entity_poly.pdbx_strand_id
1 'polypeptide(L)'
;MSTKTLFSIIESATHPNFAELYNTLGVEESKITSMRKAIAALKKQQPDFIVAEFFYGYGNNYAGVNISNLDVLLYSLQKYSSNTKVIVLVDKNEHKYVDKLNEIIKLHDVLKFPVNKKQLQQTLTR
;
A
#
# COMPACT_ATOMS: atom_id res chain seq x y z
N MET A 1 -14.06 4.73 21.07
CA MET A 1 -13.89 3.98 19.82
C MET A 1 -12.54 4.28 19.21
N SER A 2 -11.82 3.24 18.85
CA SER A 2 -10.52 3.46 18.23
C SER A 2 -10.67 3.81 16.77
N THR A 3 -9.99 4.87 16.35
CA THR A 3 -9.92 5.25 14.96
C THR A 3 -8.82 4.43 14.30
N LYS A 4 -9.13 3.85 13.15
CA LYS A 4 -8.13 3.12 12.39
C LYS A 4 -7.25 4.09 11.62
N THR A 5 -5.99 3.73 11.45
CA THR A 5 -5.02 4.56 10.73
C THR A 5 -4.63 3.89 9.42
N LEU A 6 -4.35 4.73 8.43
CA LEU A 6 -4.00 4.27 7.08
C LEU A 6 -2.89 5.13 6.50
N PHE A 7 -1.85 4.48 5.99
CA PHE A 7 -0.82 5.17 5.22
C PHE A 7 -1.16 5.02 3.75
N SER A 8 -1.34 6.16 3.08
CA SER A 8 -1.61 6.21 1.64
C SER A 8 -0.31 6.57 0.94
N ILE A 9 0.34 5.58 0.34
CA ILE A 9 1.67 5.76 -0.26
C ILE A 9 1.47 5.89 -1.77
N ILE A 10 1.34 7.13 -2.21
CA ILE A 10 0.96 7.47 -3.56
C ILE A 10 2.03 8.34 -4.20
N GLU A 11 2.56 7.86 -5.32
CA GLU A 11 3.57 8.59 -6.08
C GLU A 11 3.02 9.15 -7.39
N SER A 12 1.92 8.60 -7.87
CA SER A 12 1.32 8.99 -9.14
C SER A 12 0.43 10.23 -8.98
N ALA A 13 0.59 11.20 -9.87
CA ALA A 13 -0.26 12.39 -9.87
C ALA A 13 -1.70 12.09 -10.30
N THR A 14 -1.93 10.94 -10.93
CA THR A 14 -3.25 10.56 -11.41
C THR A 14 -4.02 9.68 -10.44
N HIS A 15 -3.47 9.43 -9.27
CA HIS A 15 -4.15 8.60 -8.27
C HIS A 15 -5.46 9.26 -7.81
N PRO A 16 -6.56 8.51 -7.78
CA PRO A 16 -7.82 9.06 -7.28
C PRO A 16 -7.71 9.43 -5.81
N ASN A 17 -8.41 10.50 -5.42
CA ASN A 17 -8.42 10.96 -4.04
C ASN A 17 -9.56 10.28 -3.28
N PHE A 18 -9.22 9.44 -2.32
CA PHE A 18 -10.20 8.73 -1.50
C PHE A 18 -10.33 9.30 -0.09
N ALA A 19 -9.85 10.51 0.15
CA ALA A 19 -9.89 11.11 1.48
C ALA A 19 -11.29 11.15 2.08
N GLU A 20 -12.28 11.45 1.26
CA GLU A 20 -13.66 11.52 1.69
C GLU A 20 -14.18 10.16 2.15
N LEU A 21 -13.81 9.11 1.40
CA LEU A 21 -14.19 7.75 1.78
C LEU A 21 -13.57 7.35 3.11
N TYR A 22 -12.29 7.63 3.30
CA TYR A 22 -11.62 7.30 4.55
C TYR A 22 -12.27 8.03 5.72
N ASN A 23 -12.59 9.31 5.53
CA ASN A 23 -13.25 10.08 6.56
C ASN A 23 -14.62 9.49 6.94
N THR A 24 -15.37 9.06 5.94
CA THR A 24 -16.69 8.43 6.15
C THR A 24 -16.57 7.14 6.94
N LEU A 25 -15.49 6.39 6.72
CA LEU A 25 -15.28 5.10 7.39
C LEU A 25 -14.59 5.25 8.75
N GLY A 26 -14.27 6.46 9.16
CA GLY A 26 -13.58 6.68 10.43
C GLY A 26 -12.10 6.29 10.37
N VAL A 27 -11.52 6.35 9.20
CA VAL A 27 -10.11 6.01 8.98
C VAL A 27 -9.29 7.29 8.86
N GLU A 28 -8.24 7.39 9.66
CA GLU A 28 -7.35 8.54 9.62
C GLU A 28 -6.23 8.27 8.62
N GLU A 29 -6.22 9.05 7.54
CA GLU A 29 -5.25 8.88 6.46
C GLU A 29 -4.03 9.76 6.64
N SER A 30 -2.85 9.16 6.49
CA SER A 30 -1.59 9.90 6.38
C SER A 30 -1.07 9.73 4.95
N LYS A 31 -1.01 10.82 4.21
CA LYS A 31 -0.52 10.80 2.83
C LYS A 31 1.00 10.84 2.83
N ILE A 32 1.60 9.84 2.23
CA ILE A 32 3.06 9.71 2.17
C ILE A 32 3.47 9.62 0.70
N THR A 33 4.36 10.49 0.27
CA THR A 33 4.71 10.62 -1.14
C THR A 33 6.02 9.95 -1.53
N SER A 34 6.71 9.31 -0.59
CA SER A 34 7.94 8.58 -0.91
C SER A 34 8.07 7.34 -0.05
N MET A 35 8.74 6.33 -0.60
CA MET A 35 9.00 5.09 0.14
C MET A 35 9.91 5.33 1.34
N ARG A 36 10.87 6.23 1.19
CA ARG A 36 11.77 6.57 2.29
C ARG A 36 11.01 7.10 3.50
N LYS A 37 10.06 8.01 3.26
CA LYS A 37 9.25 8.56 4.33
C LYS A 37 8.31 7.51 4.93
N ALA A 38 7.81 6.62 4.09
CA ALA A 38 6.93 5.55 4.56
C ALA A 38 7.66 4.61 5.51
N ILE A 39 8.87 4.21 5.16
CA ILE A 39 9.66 3.32 6.00
C ILE A 39 10.02 4.00 7.32
N ALA A 40 10.38 5.27 7.28
CA ALA A 40 10.67 6.02 8.49
C ALA A 40 9.44 6.12 9.39
N ALA A 41 8.25 6.30 8.80
CA ALA A 41 7.01 6.39 9.57
C ALA A 41 6.66 5.06 10.25
N LEU A 42 6.96 3.93 9.61
CA LEU A 42 6.68 2.61 10.18
C LEU A 42 7.47 2.36 11.47
N LYS A 43 8.61 2.99 11.62
CA LYS A 43 9.40 2.85 12.85
C LYS A 43 8.76 3.56 14.02
N LYS A 44 7.88 4.52 13.76
CA LYS A 44 7.25 5.34 14.79
C LYS A 44 5.80 4.97 15.03
N GLN A 45 5.11 4.46 14.01
CA GLN A 45 3.69 4.18 14.08
C GLN A 45 3.37 2.94 13.25
N GLN A 46 2.53 2.07 13.79
CA GLN A 46 2.06 0.89 13.08
C GLN A 46 0.64 1.15 12.59
N PRO A 47 0.46 1.42 11.28
CA PRO A 47 -0.88 1.69 10.77
C PRO A 47 -1.69 0.41 10.68
N ASP A 48 -3.02 0.54 10.70
CA ASP A 48 -3.90 -0.59 10.48
C ASP A 48 -3.90 -1.02 9.02
N PHE A 49 -3.79 -0.04 8.12
CA PHE A 49 -3.81 -0.28 6.67
C PHE A 49 -2.71 0.48 5.96
N ILE A 50 -2.24 -0.10 4.86
CA ILE A 50 -1.43 0.61 3.89
C ILE A 50 -2.10 0.44 2.53
N VAL A 51 -2.31 1.56 1.83
CA VAL A 51 -2.76 1.56 0.43
C VAL A 51 -1.58 2.09 -0.39
N ALA A 52 -1.04 1.26 -1.27
CA ALA A 52 0.18 1.61 -2.00
C ALA A 52 0.06 1.26 -3.47
N GLU A 53 0.64 2.09 -4.33
CA GLU A 53 0.71 1.84 -5.76
C GLU A 53 1.88 0.92 -6.08
N PHE A 54 1.64 -0.04 -6.97
CA PHE A 54 2.66 -0.99 -7.43
C PHE A 54 3.21 -0.54 -8.78
N PHE A 55 4.54 -0.51 -8.89
CA PHE A 55 5.24 -0.27 -10.15
C PHE A 55 6.29 -1.34 -10.33
N TYR A 56 6.13 -2.13 -11.38
CA TYR A 56 7.02 -3.25 -11.66
C TYR A 56 8.40 -2.75 -12.10
N GLY A 57 9.43 -3.35 -11.56
CA GLY A 57 10.80 -3.04 -11.95
C GLY A 57 11.34 -1.70 -11.47
N TYR A 58 10.55 -0.97 -10.71
CA TYR A 58 10.95 0.35 -10.20
C TYR A 58 12.14 0.23 -9.25
N GLY A 59 13.17 1.02 -9.48
CA GLY A 59 14.34 1.01 -8.61
C GLY A 59 15.18 -0.24 -8.69
N ASN A 60 15.12 -0.98 -9.78
CA ASN A 60 15.71 -2.30 -9.94
C ASN A 60 17.20 -2.34 -10.24
N ASN A 61 17.91 -1.28 -9.96
CA ASN A 61 19.29 -1.12 -10.45
C ASN A 61 20.33 -1.98 -9.75
N TYR A 62 20.00 -2.58 -8.64
CA TYR A 62 20.98 -3.30 -7.85
C TYR A 62 20.69 -4.79 -7.83
N ALA A 63 21.53 -5.55 -8.45
CA ALA A 63 21.52 -7.02 -8.36
C ALA A 63 20.22 -7.70 -8.82
N GLY A 64 19.29 -6.97 -9.37
CA GLY A 64 18.07 -7.55 -9.92
C GLY A 64 17.19 -8.27 -8.91
N VAL A 65 17.30 -7.95 -7.65
CA VAL A 65 16.55 -8.66 -6.61
C VAL A 65 15.19 -8.04 -6.30
N ASN A 66 14.97 -6.78 -6.68
CA ASN A 66 13.70 -6.13 -6.42
C ASN A 66 12.71 -6.41 -7.53
N ILE A 67 11.49 -6.79 -7.14
CA ILE A 67 10.40 -7.02 -8.09
C ILE A 67 9.73 -5.69 -8.42
N SER A 68 9.61 -4.81 -7.43
CA SER A 68 8.83 -3.58 -7.58
C SER A 68 9.32 -2.49 -6.63
N ASN A 69 8.63 -1.34 -6.71
CA ASN A 69 8.84 -0.23 -5.80
C ASN A 69 8.47 -0.58 -4.35
N LEU A 70 7.71 -1.65 -4.12
CA LEU A 70 7.18 -1.98 -2.79
C LEU A 70 8.02 -2.97 -2.01
N ASP A 71 9.00 -3.62 -2.64
CA ASP A 71 9.72 -4.71 -1.99
C ASP A 71 10.33 -4.30 -0.65
N VAL A 72 11.06 -3.19 -0.62
CA VAL A 72 11.72 -2.74 0.60
C VAL A 72 10.72 -2.36 1.67
N LEU A 73 9.62 -1.74 1.26
CA LEU A 73 8.54 -1.39 2.19
C LEU A 73 7.98 -2.65 2.86
N LEU A 74 7.73 -3.69 2.08
CA LEU A 74 7.13 -4.91 2.60
C LEU A 74 8.08 -5.65 3.54
N TYR A 75 9.38 -5.64 3.25
CA TYR A 75 10.37 -6.20 4.18
C TYR A 75 10.38 -5.41 5.49
N SER A 76 10.24 -4.09 5.40
CA SER A 76 10.14 -3.25 6.60
C SER A 76 8.90 -3.56 7.41
N LEU A 77 7.78 -3.86 6.73
CA LEU A 77 6.55 -4.24 7.42
C LEU A 77 6.71 -5.55 8.19
N GLN A 78 7.39 -6.52 7.60
CA GLN A 78 7.66 -7.77 8.33
C GLN A 78 8.36 -7.49 9.65
N LYS A 79 9.26 -6.52 9.64
CA LYS A 79 10.10 -6.22 10.80
C LYS A 79 9.39 -5.35 11.81
N TYR A 80 8.65 -4.34 11.36
CA TYR A 80 8.12 -3.31 12.25
C TYR A 80 6.61 -3.36 12.45
N SER A 81 5.85 -3.94 11.54
CA SER A 81 4.40 -3.83 11.56
C SER A 81 3.74 -4.99 10.81
N SER A 82 3.99 -6.21 11.27
CA SER A 82 3.55 -7.41 10.57
C SER A 82 2.03 -7.60 10.53
N ASN A 83 1.30 -6.88 11.38
CA ASN A 83 -0.17 -6.98 11.42
C ASN A 83 -0.88 -5.96 10.52
N THR A 84 -0.13 -5.08 9.88
CA THR A 84 -0.71 -4.09 8.97
C THR A 84 -1.29 -4.80 7.75
N LYS A 85 -2.51 -4.42 7.38
CA LYS A 85 -3.16 -4.95 6.18
C LYS A 85 -2.75 -4.11 4.97
N VAL A 86 -2.11 -4.76 4.00
CA VAL A 86 -1.58 -4.07 2.83
C VAL A 86 -2.52 -4.25 1.65
N ILE A 87 -2.93 -3.13 1.08
CA ILE A 87 -3.79 -3.09 -0.11
C ILE A 87 -2.97 -2.49 -1.24
N VAL A 88 -2.80 -3.26 -2.31
CA VAL A 88 -1.98 -2.84 -3.45
C VAL A 88 -2.89 -2.38 -4.59
N LEU A 89 -2.58 -1.21 -5.14
CA LEU A 89 -3.26 -0.69 -6.33
C LEU A 89 -2.32 -0.86 -7.51
N VAL A 90 -2.79 -1.50 -8.57
CA VAL A 90 -1.92 -1.88 -9.67
C VAL A 90 -2.63 -1.71 -11.02
N ASP A 91 -1.84 -1.33 -12.04
CA ASP A 91 -2.31 -1.33 -13.41
C ASP A 91 -2.54 -2.78 -13.86
N LYS A 92 -3.60 -3.01 -14.61
CA LYS A 92 -3.93 -4.37 -15.06
C LYS A 92 -2.80 -5.04 -15.84
N ASN A 93 -1.96 -4.25 -16.50
CA ASN A 93 -0.82 -4.78 -17.26
C ASN A 93 0.28 -5.32 -16.36
N GLU A 94 0.33 -4.87 -15.11
CA GLU A 94 1.34 -5.29 -14.15
C GLU A 94 0.80 -6.23 -13.07
N HIS A 95 -0.50 -6.48 -13.09
CA HIS A 95 -1.15 -7.31 -12.07
C HIS A 95 -0.49 -8.68 -11.88
N LYS A 96 -0.03 -9.25 -12.98
CA LYS A 96 0.60 -10.59 -12.94
C LYS A 96 1.87 -10.64 -12.11
N TYR A 97 2.52 -9.51 -11.86
CA TYR A 97 3.75 -9.46 -11.08
C TYR A 97 3.51 -9.30 -9.58
N VAL A 98 2.31 -8.88 -9.19
CA VAL A 98 2.01 -8.57 -7.79
C VAL A 98 2.03 -9.81 -6.90
N ASP A 99 1.65 -10.93 -7.45
CA ASP A 99 1.55 -12.17 -6.67
C ASP A 99 2.85 -12.54 -5.95
N LYS A 100 3.98 -12.17 -6.55
CA LYS A 100 5.28 -12.45 -5.94
C LYS A 100 5.50 -11.69 -4.64
N LEU A 101 4.78 -10.60 -4.41
CA LEU A 101 4.88 -9.87 -3.16
C LEU A 101 4.34 -10.67 -1.98
N ASN A 102 3.47 -11.64 -2.23
CA ASN A 102 2.97 -12.52 -1.18
C ASN A 102 4.08 -13.39 -0.57
N GLU A 103 5.20 -13.51 -1.24
CA GLU A 103 6.36 -14.21 -0.69
C GLU A 103 7.06 -13.39 0.40
N ILE A 104 6.86 -12.09 0.39
CA ILE A 104 7.44 -11.19 1.39
C ILE A 104 6.47 -11.02 2.56
N ILE A 105 5.23 -10.67 2.26
CA ILE A 105 4.17 -10.53 3.24
C ILE A 105 2.85 -10.78 2.54
N LYS A 106 1.93 -11.44 3.23
CA LYS A 106 0.61 -11.73 2.65
C LYS A 106 -0.17 -10.44 2.47
N LEU A 107 -0.55 -10.14 1.23
CA LEU A 107 -1.32 -8.94 0.92
C LEU A 107 -2.77 -9.13 1.33
N HIS A 108 -3.37 -8.06 1.85
CA HIS A 108 -4.78 -8.07 2.25
C HIS A 108 -5.67 -8.09 1.01
N ASP A 109 -5.34 -7.26 0.02
CA ASP A 109 -6.09 -7.21 -1.22
C ASP A 109 -5.25 -6.54 -2.32
N VAL A 110 -5.63 -6.81 -3.57
CA VAL A 110 -5.02 -6.21 -4.75
C VAL A 110 -6.13 -5.68 -5.63
N LEU A 111 -6.11 -4.39 -5.90
CA LEU A 111 -7.14 -3.73 -6.72
C LEU A 111 -6.51 -3.19 -7.99
N LYS A 112 -7.15 -3.47 -9.12
CA LYS A 112 -6.69 -3.01 -10.43
C LYS A 112 -7.29 -1.66 -10.78
N PHE A 113 -6.48 -0.77 -11.36
CA PHE A 113 -7.00 0.50 -11.85
C PHE A 113 -7.95 0.28 -13.02
N PRO A 114 -8.98 1.09 -13.16
CA PRO A 114 -9.39 2.16 -12.25
C PRO A 114 -10.07 1.61 -10.99
N VAL A 115 -9.65 2.12 -9.84
CA VAL A 115 -10.19 1.70 -8.55
C VAL A 115 -11.37 2.60 -8.19
N ASN A 116 -12.51 2.01 -7.84
CA ASN A 116 -13.66 2.79 -7.41
C ASN A 116 -13.84 2.73 -5.89
N LYS A 117 -14.62 3.68 -5.37
CA LYS A 117 -14.85 3.81 -3.93
C LYS A 117 -15.45 2.53 -3.33
N LYS A 118 -16.34 1.89 -4.05
CA LYS A 118 -17.03 0.70 -3.55
C LYS A 118 -16.08 -0.46 -3.33
N GLN A 119 -15.17 -0.68 -4.28
CA GLN A 119 -14.15 -1.72 -4.13
C GLN A 119 -13.28 -1.47 -2.92
N LEU A 120 -12.79 -0.25 -2.77
CA LEU A 120 -11.91 0.10 -1.67
C LEU A 120 -12.65 0.02 -0.34
N GLN A 121 -13.90 0.47 -0.29
CA GLN A 121 -14.71 0.38 0.91
C GLN A 121 -14.89 -1.07 1.36
N GLN A 122 -15.19 -1.96 0.43
CA GLN A 122 -15.34 -3.38 0.75
C GLN A 122 -14.05 -3.96 1.31
N THR A 123 -12.93 -3.59 0.74
CA THR A 123 -11.63 -4.06 1.19
C THR A 123 -11.30 -3.58 2.60
N LEU A 124 -11.60 -2.32 2.89
CA LEU A 124 -11.30 -1.73 4.19
C LEU A 124 -12.22 -2.22 5.30
N THR A 125 -13.40 -2.70 4.96
CA THR A 125 -14.37 -3.18 5.95
C THR A 125 -14.38 -4.69 6.10
N ARG A 126 -13.55 -5.38 5.35
CA ARG A 126 -13.47 -6.84 5.36
C ARG A 126 -12.54 -7.39 6.42
#